data_a5fe6ea08682489de54109bf814e1971
#
_entry.id   a5fe6ea08682489de54109bf814e1971
#
_cell.length_a   1.000
_cell.length_b   1.000
_cell.length_c   1.000
_cell.angle_alpha   90.00
_cell.angle_beta   90.00
_cell.angle_gamma   90.00
#
_symmetry.space_group_name_H-M   'P 1'
#
loop_
_entity.id
_entity.type
_entity.pdbx_description
1 polymer ?
#
loop_
_entity_poly.entity_id
_entity_poly.type
_entity_poly.pdbx_seq_one_letter_code
_entity_poly.pdbx_strand_id
1 'polypeptide(L)'
;IFDLKKNPPELSHDWMVFQQFMGNIGAFTYIAKDKSAYLDPAACHMLRCPREKLNEFEFFNLLEKISKNPVEGQKHIYRFTEGGSTKYIKMNIYESSDEWLGFVQDFTRQITDTGEHKSFVEYDPVMRLPSFPSFSQKIKKILAECQHGCLATMYINGIDKLGSYLTVDNTNSCLTSVAEALKSFASDNIIIGSKSNYEICAFFKDCDKMSIYNILNSMDEAVSNCVLTDDFGEIIDISDKSSLSLSIGCSSFPEEASDFNMLVNYSEFALYEARTDRRHVINWFSEENYLREKDSYRNAQLFSRIAQDNLLTYYLQPIVEAHTGEIVAYEALMRTTGDIKM
;
A
#
# COMPACT_ATOMS: atom_id res chain seq x y z
N ILE A 1 -2.00 -9.69 18.03
CA ILE A 1 -2.51 -8.69 18.99
C ILE A 1 -1.33 -7.80 19.32
N PHE A 2 -1.31 -6.60 18.79
CA PHE A 2 -0.36 -5.60 19.21
C PHE A 2 -0.81 -5.14 20.60
N ASP A 3 -0.02 -5.40 21.62
CA ASP A 3 -0.28 -4.92 22.97
C ASP A 3 0.03 -3.42 23.04
N LEU A 4 -0.93 -2.60 22.64
CA LEU A 4 -0.87 -1.13 22.69
C LEU A 4 -0.71 -0.56 24.11
N LYS A 5 -0.68 -1.43 25.13
CA LYS A 5 -0.57 -1.02 26.55
C LYS A 5 0.86 -0.80 27.02
N LYS A 6 1.90 -1.27 26.31
CA LYS A 6 3.26 -1.27 26.86
C LYS A 6 4.29 -0.39 26.18
N ASN A 7 4.06 0.07 25.04
CA ASN A 7 4.70 1.14 24.25
C ASN A 7 3.89 1.18 22.96
N PRO A 8 3.60 2.35 22.34
CA PRO A 8 3.23 2.33 20.96
C PRO A 8 4.35 1.50 20.29
N PRO A 9 4.03 0.44 19.53
CA PRO A 9 5.09 -0.28 18.85
C PRO A 9 5.90 0.77 18.14
N GLU A 10 7.22 0.80 18.35
CA GLU A 10 8.10 1.47 17.41
C GLU A 10 7.62 0.94 16.08
N LEU A 11 6.96 1.82 15.32
CA LEU A 11 6.28 1.47 14.09
C LEU A 11 7.29 0.69 13.28
N SER A 12 7.13 -0.63 13.22
CA SER A 12 8.04 -1.48 12.48
C SER A 12 8.06 -0.92 11.06
N HIS A 13 9.20 -1.01 10.40
CA HIS A 13 9.34 -0.60 9.00
C HIS A 13 8.17 -1.14 8.15
N ASP A 14 7.68 -2.33 8.49
CA ASP A 14 6.53 -2.99 7.87
C ASP A 14 5.20 -2.27 8.09
N TRP A 15 4.98 -1.65 9.25
CA TRP A 15 3.79 -0.85 9.51
C TRP A 15 3.82 0.50 8.77
N MET A 16 4.99 1.14 8.69
CA MET A 16 5.15 2.37 7.88
C MET A 16 4.96 2.07 6.39
N VAL A 17 5.48 0.95 5.90
CA VAL A 17 5.25 0.47 4.53
C VAL A 17 3.77 0.18 4.31
N PHE A 18 3.09 -0.47 5.26
CA PHE A 18 1.65 -0.74 5.19
C PHE A 18 0.82 0.56 5.20
N GLN A 19 1.17 1.55 6.02
CA GLN A 19 0.50 2.88 6.00
C GLN A 19 0.76 3.64 4.69
N GLN A 20 1.95 3.57 4.12
CA GLN A 20 2.25 4.15 2.81
C GLN A 20 1.49 3.44 1.68
N PHE A 21 1.32 2.12 1.78
CA PHE A 21 0.59 1.32 0.79
C PHE A 21 -0.92 1.58 0.81
N MET A 22 -1.49 1.83 1.98
CA MET A 22 -2.94 1.96 2.18
C MET A 22 -3.43 3.41 2.15
N GLY A 23 -2.55 4.40 2.02
CA GLY A 23 -2.85 5.84 1.91
C GLY A 23 -3.85 6.34 2.95
N ASN A 24 -3.42 7.14 3.91
CA ASN A 24 -4.27 7.82 4.90
C ASN A 24 -5.34 6.92 5.58
N ILE A 25 -4.91 5.80 6.16
CA ILE A 25 -5.76 4.96 7.01
C ILE A 25 -5.41 5.22 8.47
N GLY A 26 -6.43 5.50 9.27
CA GLY A 26 -6.36 5.49 10.71
C GLY A 26 -6.96 4.21 11.27
N ALA A 27 -6.50 3.78 12.43
CA ALA A 27 -7.01 2.61 13.13
C ALA A 27 -7.50 2.97 14.52
N PHE A 28 -8.50 2.22 14.99
CA PHE A 28 -8.91 2.26 16.38
C PHE A 28 -9.21 0.85 16.91
N THR A 29 -9.05 0.69 18.20
CA THR A 29 -9.40 -0.53 18.92
C THR A 29 -10.28 -0.19 20.11
N TYR A 30 -11.43 -0.86 20.26
CA TYR A 30 -12.24 -0.80 21.49
C TYR A 30 -12.11 -2.10 22.25
N ILE A 31 -11.82 -2.03 23.55
CA ILE A 31 -11.66 -3.18 24.44
C ILE A 31 -12.84 -3.20 25.43
N ALA A 32 -13.75 -4.15 25.26
CA ALA A 32 -14.97 -4.25 26.04
C ALA A 32 -14.70 -4.42 27.55
N LYS A 33 -13.70 -5.21 27.92
CA LYS A 33 -13.28 -5.44 29.32
C LYS A 33 -12.82 -4.15 30.01
N ASP A 34 -12.13 -3.28 29.27
CA ASP A 34 -11.58 -2.03 29.83
C ASP A 34 -12.52 -0.85 29.62
N LYS A 35 -13.65 -1.06 28.90
CA LYS A 35 -14.59 -0.02 28.49
C LYS A 35 -13.91 1.23 27.92
N SER A 36 -12.92 0.99 27.09
CA SER A 36 -12.07 2.04 26.52
C SER A 36 -11.74 1.76 25.07
N ALA A 37 -11.70 2.83 24.27
CA ALA A 37 -11.22 2.79 22.91
C ALA A 37 -9.89 3.54 22.78
N TYR A 38 -9.05 3.06 21.89
CA TYR A 38 -7.75 3.63 21.56
C TYR A 38 -7.71 3.94 20.07
N LEU A 39 -7.41 5.17 19.73
CA LEU A 39 -7.30 5.67 18.37
C LEU A 39 -5.82 5.96 18.07
N ASP A 40 -5.36 5.61 16.89
CA ASP A 40 -4.06 6.08 16.43
C ASP A 40 -4.10 7.58 16.05
N PRO A 41 -2.95 8.25 15.91
CA PRO A 41 -2.90 9.66 15.54
C PRO A 41 -3.60 9.98 14.20
N ALA A 42 -3.56 9.06 13.23
CA ALA A 42 -4.22 9.22 11.94
C ALA A 42 -5.75 9.17 12.08
N ALA A 43 -6.28 8.21 12.85
CA ALA A 43 -7.71 8.15 13.18
C ALA A 43 -8.16 9.40 13.97
N CYS A 44 -7.37 9.84 14.95
CA CYS A 44 -7.64 11.08 15.68
C CYS A 44 -7.77 12.28 14.75
N HIS A 45 -6.84 12.44 13.83
CA HIS A 45 -6.86 13.52 12.84
C HIS A 45 -8.07 13.44 11.89
N MET A 46 -8.36 12.24 11.35
CA MET A 46 -9.49 12.05 10.43
C MET A 46 -10.84 12.27 11.10
N LEU A 47 -10.99 11.74 12.29
CA LEU A 47 -12.23 11.81 13.09
C LEU A 47 -12.33 13.08 13.92
N ARG A 48 -11.34 13.97 13.84
CA ARG A 48 -11.22 15.21 14.62
C ARG A 48 -11.39 14.96 16.13
N CYS A 49 -10.85 13.85 16.58
CA CYS A 49 -10.85 13.49 17.99
C CYS A 49 -9.52 13.96 18.62
N PRO A 50 -9.54 14.87 19.62
CA PRO A 50 -8.31 15.40 20.20
C PRO A 50 -7.63 14.43 21.17
N ARG A 51 -8.19 13.24 21.39
CA ARG A 51 -7.71 12.27 22.37
C ARG A 51 -7.52 10.90 21.72
N GLU A 52 -6.39 10.29 21.99
CA GLU A 52 -6.08 8.93 21.56
C GLU A 52 -6.82 7.86 22.37
N LYS A 53 -7.25 8.19 23.60
CA LYS A 53 -8.03 7.30 24.46
C LYS A 53 -9.38 7.90 24.78
N LEU A 54 -10.44 7.14 24.53
CA LEU A 54 -11.83 7.47 24.83
C LEU A 54 -12.41 6.44 25.80
N ASN A 55 -13.33 6.88 26.68
CA ASN A 55 -14.17 5.95 27.40
C ASN A 55 -15.28 5.39 26.48
N GLU A 56 -15.99 4.36 26.96
CA GLU A 56 -17.05 3.67 26.21
C GLU A 56 -18.11 4.64 25.66
N PHE A 57 -18.58 5.56 26.49
CA PHE A 57 -19.62 6.53 26.12
C PHE A 57 -19.14 7.51 25.04
N GLU A 58 -17.94 8.08 25.21
CA GLU A 58 -17.34 8.98 24.23
C GLU A 58 -17.11 8.28 22.90
N PHE A 59 -16.66 7.03 22.93
CA PHE A 59 -16.39 6.24 21.73
C PHE A 59 -17.67 5.93 20.93
N PHE A 60 -18.71 5.40 21.60
CA PHE A 60 -19.96 5.09 20.90
C PHE A 60 -20.68 6.34 20.40
N ASN A 61 -20.62 7.45 21.13
CA ASN A 61 -21.13 8.73 20.64
C ASN A 61 -20.38 9.21 19.39
N LEU A 62 -19.06 9.03 19.33
CA LEU A 62 -18.27 9.35 18.14
C LEU A 62 -18.69 8.49 16.96
N LEU A 63 -18.83 7.17 17.14
CA LEU A 63 -19.28 6.25 16.11
C LEU A 63 -20.70 6.58 15.62
N GLU A 64 -21.63 6.86 16.54
CA GLU A 64 -22.99 7.26 16.20
C GLU A 64 -23.00 8.55 15.38
N LYS A 65 -22.22 9.55 15.81
CA LYS A 65 -22.09 10.83 15.10
C LYS A 65 -21.60 10.66 13.67
N ILE A 66 -20.64 9.73 13.45
CA ILE A 66 -20.11 9.44 12.11
C ILE A 66 -21.14 8.67 11.28
N SER A 67 -21.72 7.60 11.83
CA SER A 67 -22.61 6.69 11.14
C SER A 67 -24.00 7.26 10.83
N LYS A 68 -24.33 8.41 11.41
CA LYS A 68 -25.67 9.02 11.30
C LYS A 68 -26.05 9.47 9.88
N ASN A 69 -25.07 9.75 9.02
CA ASN A 69 -25.30 10.22 7.67
C ASN A 69 -24.58 9.33 6.64
N PRO A 70 -25.12 8.15 6.35
CA PRO A 70 -24.56 7.27 5.31
C PRO A 70 -24.69 7.92 3.94
N VAL A 71 -23.72 7.66 3.07
CA VAL A 71 -23.75 8.12 1.67
C VAL A 71 -24.53 7.11 0.85
N GLU A 72 -25.57 7.57 0.16
CA GLU A 72 -26.45 6.73 -0.64
C GLU A 72 -25.67 5.99 -1.75
N GLY A 73 -25.90 4.69 -1.89
CA GLY A 73 -25.21 3.86 -2.88
C GLY A 73 -23.76 3.48 -2.54
N GLN A 74 -23.22 3.94 -1.42
CA GLN A 74 -21.84 3.66 -1.01
C GLN A 74 -21.79 2.92 0.34
N LYS A 75 -21.32 1.66 0.33
CA LYS A 75 -21.20 0.87 1.56
C LYS A 75 -20.09 1.40 2.45
N HIS A 76 -20.39 1.55 3.75
CA HIS A 76 -19.43 1.94 4.79
C HIS A 76 -18.81 3.35 4.62
N ILE A 77 -19.43 4.23 3.82
CA ILE A 77 -19.01 5.63 3.68
C ILE A 77 -20.06 6.53 4.33
N TYR A 78 -19.59 7.45 5.16
CA TYR A 78 -20.43 8.34 5.96
C TYR A 78 -20.00 9.80 5.77
N ARG A 79 -20.99 10.69 5.68
CA ARG A 79 -20.75 12.14 5.66
C ARG A 79 -20.61 12.66 7.08
N PHE A 80 -19.42 13.14 7.43
CA PHE A 80 -19.09 13.66 8.74
C PHE A 80 -18.82 15.15 8.66
N THR A 81 -19.66 15.95 9.34
CA THR A 81 -19.54 17.42 9.35
C THR A 81 -19.21 17.90 10.75
N GLU A 82 -18.12 18.63 10.91
CA GLU A 82 -17.70 19.24 12.17
C GLU A 82 -16.94 20.54 11.91
N GLY A 83 -17.23 21.58 12.72
CA GLY A 83 -16.57 22.88 12.60
C GLY A 83 -16.73 23.55 11.24
N GLY A 84 -17.87 23.35 10.56
CA GLY A 84 -18.17 23.96 9.23
C GLY A 84 -17.48 23.26 8.04
N SER A 85 -16.71 22.22 8.26
CA SER A 85 -16.08 21.44 7.19
C SER A 85 -16.66 20.04 7.15
N THR A 86 -16.99 19.59 5.94
CA THR A 86 -17.55 18.25 5.66
C THR A 86 -16.45 17.33 5.15
N LYS A 87 -16.38 16.15 5.74
CA LYS A 87 -15.53 15.03 5.29
C LYS A 87 -16.40 13.82 4.96
N TYR A 88 -15.89 12.97 4.10
CA TYR A 88 -16.47 11.65 3.84
C TYR A 88 -15.51 10.60 4.36
N ILE A 89 -15.96 9.81 5.33
CA ILE A 89 -15.15 8.83 6.04
C ILE A 89 -15.62 7.44 5.64
N LYS A 90 -14.73 6.64 5.09
CA LYS A 90 -14.95 5.19 4.94
C LYS A 90 -14.52 4.51 6.24
N MET A 91 -15.43 3.74 6.84
CA MET A 91 -15.18 3.08 8.11
C MET A 91 -15.57 1.61 8.02
N ASN A 92 -14.62 0.73 8.35
CA ASN A 92 -14.86 -0.71 8.47
C ASN A 92 -14.59 -1.11 9.92
N ILE A 93 -15.52 -1.84 10.52
CA ILE A 93 -15.42 -2.32 11.91
C ILE A 93 -15.53 -3.84 11.89
N TYR A 94 -14.61 -4.49 12.59
CA TYR A 94 -14.56 -5.92 12.84
C TYR A 94 -14.81 -6.14 14.33
N GLU A 95 -15.95 -6.75 14.64
CA GLU A 95 -16.40 -6.94 16.01
C GLU A 95 -16.13 -8.37 16.47
N SER A 96 -15.57 -8.50 17.67
CA SER A 96 -15.54 -9.76 18.41
C SER A 96 -16.19 -9.56 19.79
N SER A 97 -16.36 -10.62 20.58
CA SER A 97 -16.95 -10.56 21.92
C SER A 97 -16.22 -9.62 22.88
N ASP A 98 -14.92 -9.51 22.74
CA ASP A 98 -14.05 -8.82 23.70
C ASP A 98 -13.39 -7.57 23.16
N GLU A 99 -13.30 -7.45 21.82
CA GLU A 99 -12.55 -6.38 21.16
C GLU A 99 -13.16 -6.02 19.81
N TRP A 100 -13.21 -4.72 19.49
CA TRP A 100 -13.54 -4.21 18.16
C TRP A 100 -12.31 -3.58 17.53
N LEU A 101 -12.01 -3.95 16.30
CA LEU A 101 -10.96 -3.33 15.49
C LEU A 101 -11.62 -2.56 14.35
N GLY A 102 -11.30 -1.27 14.25
CA GLY A 102 -11.84 -0.42 13.18
C GLY A 102 -10.76 0.29 12.39
N PHE A 103 -11.06 0.48 11.11
CA PHE A 103 -10.24 1.25 10.18
C PHE A 103 -11.05 2.38 9.60
N VAL A 104 -10.44 3.57 9.56
CA VAL A 104 -11.03 4.78 8.99
C VAL A 104 -10.14 5.34 7.90
N GLN A 105 -10.75 5.81 6.84
CA GLN A 105 -10.07 6.41 5.70
C GLN A 105 -10.79 7.67 5.26
N ASP A 106 -10.07 8.75 5.00
CA ASP A 106 -10.64 9.98 4.42
C ASP A 106 -10.93 9.76 2.94
N PHE A 107 -12.20 9.67 2.61
CA PHE A 107 -12.75 9.48 1.26
C PHE A 107 -13.29 10.80 0.66
N THR A 108 -12.99 11.92 1.29
CA THR A 108 -13.55 13.23 0.90
C THR A 108 -13.26 13.55 -0.55
N ARG A 109 -12.00 13.39 -0.98
CA ARG A 109 -11.62 13.64 -2.37
C ARG A 109 -12.37 12.75 -3.35
N GLN A 110 -12.48 11.45 -3.05
CA GLN A 110 -13.15 10.48 -3.92
C GLN A 110 -14.66 10.75 -4.06
N ILE A 111 -15.31 11.28 -3.03
CA ILE A 111 -16.76 11.56 -3.03
C ILE A 111 -17.07 12.97 -3.58
N THR A 112 -16.30 14.00 -3.20
CA THR A 112 -16.49 15.35 -3.73
C THR A 112 -16.21 15.40 -5.22
N ASP A 113 -15.30 14.58 -5.71
CA ASP A 113 -15.03 14.42 -7.13
C ASP A 113 -16.15 13.65 -7.88
N THR A 114 -17.09 12.97 -7.16
CA THR A 114 -18.24 12.28 -7.76
C THR A 114 -19.54 13.08 -7.72
N GLY A 115 -19.63 14.15 -6.92
CA GLY A 115 -20.82 15.00 -6.75
C GLY A 115 -20.72 16.34 -7.47
N GLU A 116 -21.30 16.46 -8.66
CA GLU A 116 -21.62 17.65 -9.47
C GLU A 116 -20.56 18.26 -10.39
N HIS A 117 -19.30 17.93 -10.32
CA HIS A 117 -18.41 18.09 -11.46
C HIS A 117 -17.62 16.80 -11.65
N LYS A 118 -17.90 16.06 -12.73
CA LYS A 118 -16.95 15.23 -13.44
C LYS A 118 -15.85 16.10 -14.09
N SER A 119 -15.23 17.00 -13.37
CA SER A 119 -13.86 17.33 -13.63
C SER A 119 -13.04 16.21 -12.97
N PHE A 120 -12.95 15.03 -13.63
CA PHE A 120 -11.73 14.27 -13.50
C PHE A 120 -10.62 15.31 -13.48
N VAL A 121 -9.85 15.37 -12.38
CA VAL A 121 -8.56 16.03 -12.44
C VAL A 121 -7.82 15.20 -13.46
N GLU A 122 -7.87 15.64 -14.71
CA GLU A 122 -7.38 14.89 -15.86
C GLU A 122 -5.89 14.65 -15.70
N TYR A 123 -5.25 15.55 -14.96
CA TYR A 123 -3.82 15.54 -14.70
C TYR A 123 -3.51 15.64 -13.21
N ASP A 124 -2.45 14.99 -12.78
CA ASP A 124 -1.88 15.16 -11.46
C ASP A 124 -1.41 16.61 -11.26
N PRO A 125 -1.76 17.27 -10.16
CA PRO A 125 -1.47 18.69 -9.97
C PRO A 125 0.02 19.00 -9.82
N VAL A 126 0.83 18.03 -9.36
CA VAL A 126 2.29 18.17 -9.16
C VAL A 126 3.04 17.70 -10.39
N MET A 127 2.87 16.45 -10.76
CA MET A 127 3.60 15.81 -11.86
C MET A 127 3.09 16.22 -13.24
N ARG A 128 1.87 16.78 -13.34
CA ARG A 128 1.22 17.14 -14.62
C ARG A 128 1.15 15.99 -15.64
N LEU A 129 1.23 14.77 -15.14
CA LEU A 129 0.93 13.54 -15.88
C LEU A 129 -0.58 13.26 -15.80
N PRO A 130 -1.15 12.50 -16.76
CA PRO A 130 -2.51 11.98 -16.62
C PRO A 130 -2.70 11.35 -15.24
N SER A 131 -3.74 11.72 -14.53
CA SER A 131 -4.08 11.15 -13.23
C SER A 131 -4.39 9.66 -13.36
N PHE A 132 -4.27 8.88 -12.29
CA PHE A 132 -4.54 7.44 -12.35
C PHE A 132 -5.95 7.10 -12.87
N PRO A 133 -7.03 7.82 -12.49
CA PRO A 133 -8.34 7.61 -13.08
C PRO A 133 -8.37 7.85 -14.60
N SER A 134 -7.73 8.93 -15.07
CA SER A 134 -7.63 9.28 -16.50
C SER A 134 -6.80 8.25 -17.26
N PHE A 135 -5.63 7.88 -16.74
CA PHE A 135 -4.78 6.82 -17.24
C PHE A 135 -5.55 5.49 -17.34
N SER A 136 -6.18 5.06 -16.23
CA SER A 136 -6.96 3.83 -16.16
C SER A 136 -8.07 3.77 -17.22
N GLN A 137 -8.82 4.87 -17.39
CA GLN A 137 -9.89 4.95 -18.39
C GLN A 137 -9.33 4.80 -19.80
N LYS A 138 -8.18 5.43 -20.08
CA LYS A 138 -7.51 5.34 -21.38
C LYS A 138 -7.02 3.93 -21.66
N ILE A 139 -6.34 3.30 -20.68
CA ILE A 139 -5.80 1.95 -20.87
C ILE A 139 -6.92 0.92 -21.01
N LYS A 140 -8.01 1.00 -20.24
CA LYS A 140 -9.16 0.09 -20.40
C LYS A 140 -9.75 0.13 -21.83
N LYS A 141 -9.74 1.28 -22.49
CA LYS A 141 -10.16 1.37 -23.91
C LYS A 141 -9.14 0.71 -24.82
N ILE A 142 -7.84 0.95 -24.58
CA ILE A 142 -6.76 0.37 -25.40
C ILE A 142 -6.75 -1.15 -25.28
N LEU A 143 -6.95 -1.72 -24.08
CA LEU A 143 -7.00 -3.17 -23.88
C LEU A 143 -8.11 -3.87 -24.65
N ALA A 144 -9.18 -3.16 -25.02
CA ALA A 144 -10.24 -3.70 -25.86
C ALA A 144 -9.82 -3.88 -27.35
N GLU A 145 -8.74 -3.22 -27.76
CA GLU A 145 -8.29 -3.17 -29.16
C GLU A 145 -6.88 -3.69 -29.38
N CYS A 146 -6.01 -3.69 -28.35
CA CYS A 146 -4.64 -4.17 -28.46
C CYS A 146 -4.54 -5.68 -28.37
N GLN A 147 -3.56 -6.27 -29.05
CA GLN A 147 -3.28 -7.70 -28.96
C GLN A 147 -2.39 -8.02 -27.76
N HIS A 148 -1.41 -7.18 -27.50
CA HIS A 148 -0.47 -7.31 -26.39
C HIS A 148 -0.28 -5.99 -25.68
N GLY A 149 -0.02 -6.04 -24.39
CA GLY A 149 0.28 -4.86 -23.59
C GLY A 149 1.09 -5.22 -22.36
N CYS A 150 1.82 -4.25 -21.85
CA CYS A 150 2.52 -4.38 -20.57
C CYS A 150 2.26 -3.15 -19.72
N LEU A 151 1.88 -3.37 -18.47
CA LEU A 151 1.80 -2.32 -17.46
C LEU A 151 3.06 -2.38 -16.60
N ALA A 152 3.78 -1.28 -16.53
CA ALA A 152 4.87 -1.07 -15.58
C ALA A 152 4.41 -0.08 -14.50
N THR A 153 4.45 -0.50 -13.25
CA THR A 153 4.27 0.38 -12.07
C THR A 153 5.65 0.68 -11.50
N MET A 154 5.95 1.96 -11.34
CA MET A 154 7.28 2.47 -10.97
C MET A 154 7.19 3.27 -9.68
N TYR A 155 8.11 3.05 -8.77
CA TYR A 155 8.29 3.83 -7.55
C TYR A 155 9.59 4.62 -7.60
N ILE A 156 9.52 5.91 -7.25
CA ILE A 156 10.67 6.80 -7.23
C ILE A 156 11.41 6.61 -5.89
N ASN A 157 12.51 5.87 -5.91
CA ASN A 157 13.35 5.68 -4.73
C ASN A 157 14.13 6.95 -4.40
N GLY A 158 14.39 7.16 -3.11
CA GLY A 158 15.19 8.28 -2.61
C GLY A 158 14.38 9.55 -2.35
N ILE A 159 13.22 9.72 -2.95
CA ILE A 159 12.38 10.91 -2.79
C ILE A 159 11.87 11.08 -1.35
N ASP A 160 11.57 9.99 -0.66
CA ASP A 160 11.19 9.95 0.74
C ASP A 160 12.30 10.44 1.67
N LYS A 161 13.55 10.09 1.36
CA LYS A 161 14.72 10.60 2.07
C LYS A 161 14.93 12.09 1.80
N LEU A 162 14.83 12.50 0.54
CA LEU A 162 14.88 13.91 0.17
C LEU A 162 13.81 14.72 0.87
N GLY A 163 12.56 14.24 0.92
CA GLY A 163 11.45 14.87 1.61
C GLY A 163 11.65 15.06 3.12
N SER A 164 12.57 14.32 3.75
CA SER A 164 12.95 14.55 5.16
C SER A 164 13.91 15.74 5.35
N TYR A 165 14.52 16.22 4.29
CA TYR A 165 15.48 17.35 4.30
C TYR A 165 14.99 18.56 3.51
N LEU A 166 14.09 18.36 2.56
CA LEU A 166 13.53 19.41 1.71
C LEU A 166 12.19 19.90 2.24
N THR A 167 11.80 21.09 1.84
CA THR A 167 10.43 21.59 2.03
C THR A 167 9.47 20.81 1.14
N VAL A 168 8.16 20.91 1.42
CA VAL A 168 7.12 20.29 0.58
C VAL A 168 7.18 20.82 -0.85
N ASP A 169 7.44 22.12 -1.02
CA ASP A 169 7.51 22.78 -2.33
C ASP A 169 8.71 22.26 -3.14
N ASN A 170 9.88 22.18 -2.53
CA ASN A 170 11.06 21.61 -3.17
C ASN A 170 10.89 20.12 -3.53
N THR A 171 10.20 19.36 -2.70
CA THR A 171 9.84 17.96 -3.03
C THR A 171 8.92 17.90 -4.25
N ASN A 172 7.95 18.79 -4.35
CA ASN A 172 7.06 18.89 -5.51
C ASN A 172 7.84 19.28 -6.78
N SER A 173 8.80 20.21 -6.69
CA SER A 173 9.66 20.59 -7.80
C SER A 173 10.51 19.42 -8.29
N CYS A 174 11.05 18.60 -7.37
CA CYS A 174 11.75 17.36 -7.70
C CYS A 174 10.85 16.37 -8.44
N LEU A 175 9.61 16.17 -7.95
CA LEU A 175 8.63 15.28 -8.59
C LEU A 175 8.26 15.77 -10.00
N THR A 176 8.13 17.08 -10.18
CA THR A 176 7.87 17.69 -11.50
C THR A 176 9.02 17.40 -12.46
N SER A 177 10.28 17.57 -12.01
CA SER A 177 11.46 17.30 -12.84
C SER A 177 11.54 15.83 -13.27
N VAL A 178 11.29 14.91 -12.33
CA VAL A 178 11.23 13.46 -12.63
C VAL A 178 10.11 13.15 -13.62
N ALA A 179 8.92 13.72 -13.42
CA ALA A 179 7.79 13.51 -14.31
C ALA A 179 8.05 14.03 -15.73
N GLU A 180 8.71 15.16 -15.88
CA GLU A 180 9.12 15.70 -17.19
C GLU A 180 10.15 14.82 -17.89
N ALA A 181 11.14 14.30 -17.15
CA ALA A 181 12.11 13.35 -17.69
C ALA A 181 11.40 12.09 -18.23
N LEU A 182 10.48 11.51 -17.47
CA LEU A 182 9.72 10.33 -17.87
C LEU A 182 8.74 10.62 -19.01
N LYS A 183 8.12 11.81 -19.03
CA LYS A 183 7.18 12.22 -20.08
C LYS A 183 7.82 12.24 -21.47
N SER A 184 9.13 12.44 -21.56
CA SER A 184 9.87 12.40 -22.83
C SER A 184 9.80 11.03 -23.55
N PHE A 185 9.50 9.95 -22.81
CA PHE A 185 9.33 8.60 -23.37
C PHE A 185 7.90 8.32 -23.86
N ALA A 186 6.96 9.21 -23.58
CA ALA A 186 5.57 9.02 -24.03
C ALA A 186 5.46 9.07 -25.55
N SER A 187 4.67 8.16 -26.10
CA SER A 187 4.39 8.05 -27.55
C SER A 187 3.00 7.46 -27.78
N ASP A 188 2.64 7.20 -29.03
CA ASP A 188 1.37 6.54 -29.35
C ASP A 188 1.28 5.13 -28.74
N ASN A 189 2.43 4.47 -28.55
CA ASN A 189 2.52 3.13 -27.98
C ASN A 189 2.94 3.13 -26.49
N ILE A 190 3.31 4.27 -25.92
CA ILE A 190 3.75 4.37 -24.53
C ILE A 190 2.95 5.47 -23.82
N ILE A 191 2.04 5.06 -22.95
CA ILE A 191 1.20 5.97 -22.19
C ILE A 191 1.73 6.02 -20.76
N ILE A 192 2.01 7.23 -20.26
CA ILE A 192 2.52 7.46 -18.93
C ILE A 192 1.47 8.21 -18.12
N GLY A 193 1.30 7.83 -16.83
CA GLY A 193 0.37 8.46 -15.91
C GLY A 193 0.87 8.44 -14.48
N SER A 194 0.40 9.37 -13.67
CA SER A 194 0.64 9.38 -12.23
C SER A 194 -0.29 8.39 -11.54
N LYS A 195 0.23 7.61 -10.58
CA LYS A 195 -0.59 6.69 -9.78
C LYS A 195 -0.77 7.20 -8.35
N SER A 196 0.29 7.66 -7.73
CA SER A 196 0.27 8.27 -6.40
C SER A 196 1.42 9.29 -6.28
N ASN A 197 1.63 9.84 -5.08
CA ASN A 197 2.65 10.87 -4.86
C ASN A 197 4.07 10.50 -5.35
N TYR A 198 4.43 9.22 -5.29
CA TYR A 198 5.77 8.73 -5.66
C TYR A 198 5.72 7.55 -6.63
N GLU A 199 4.53 7.27 -7.18
CA GLU A 199 4.33 6.15 -8.11
C GLU A 199 3.82 6.66 -9.45
N ILE A 200 4.44 6.15 -10.51
CA ILE A 200 4.13 6.43 -11.91
C ILE A 200 3.80 5.13 -12.60
N CYS A 201 2.87 5.14 -13.52
CA CYS A 201 2.54 4.01 -14.37
C CYS A 201 2.92 4.30 -15.81
N ALA A 202 3.46 3.30 -16.51
CA ALA A 202 3.62 3.30 -17.96
C ALA A 202 2.94 2.08 -18.57
N PHE A 203 2.16 2.29 -19.62
CA PHE A 203 1.56 1.21 -20.39
C PHE A 203 2.21 1.16 -21.77
N PHE A 204 2.70 -0.01 -22.15
CA PHE A 204 3.34 -0.30 -23.43
C PHE A 204 2.36 -1.10 -24.29
N LYS A 205 1.93 -0.51 -25.41
CA LYS A 205 1.02 -1.14 -26.36
C LYS A 205 1.81 -1.83 -27.44
N ASP A 206 1.53 -3.12 -27.68
CA ASP A 206 2.09 -3.92 -28.79
C ASP A 206 3.64 -3.82 -28.90
N CYS A 207 4.32 -3.76 -27.75
CA CYS A 207 5.78 -3.74 -27.64
C CYS A 207 6.30 -5.10 -27.18
N ASP A 208 7.44 -5.53 -27.71
CA ASP A 208 8.10 -6.74 -27.24
C ASP A 208 8.83 -6.53 -25.89
N LYS A 209 9.01 -7.62 -25.16
CA LYS A 209 9.55 -7.59 -23.80
C LYS A 209 10.97 -7.00 -23.72
N MET A 210 11.81 -7.23 -24.74
CA MET A 210 13.17 -6.71 -24.76
C MET A 210 13.18 -5.19 -24.99
N SER A 211 12.33 -4.70 -25.90
CA SER A 211 12.15 -3.26 -26.13
C SER A 211 11.65 -2.57 -24.89
N ILE A 212 10.66 -3.14 -24.19
CA ILE A 212 10.14 -2.62 -22.92
C ILE A 212 11.27 -2.56 -21.89
N TYR A 213 12.03 -3.63 -21.72
CA TYR A 213 13.15 -3.68 -20.76
C TYR A 213 14.17 -2.57 -21.03
N ASN A 214 14.57 -2.36 -22.29
CA ASN A 214 15.52 -1.31 -22.67
C ASN A 214 14.96 0.10 -22.39
N ILE A 215 13.68 0.34 -22.69
CA ILE A 215 13.04 1.62 -22.42
C ILE A 215 12.95 1.89 -20.91
N LEU A 216 12.59 0.88 -20.11
CA LEU A 216 12.51 1.03 -18.65
C LEU A 216 13.88 1.29 -18.02
N ASN A 217 14.97 0.68 -18.52
CA ASN A 217 16.33 1.02 -18.09
C ASN A 217 16.69 2.47 -18.45
N SER A 218 16.33 2.91 -19.66
CA SER A 218 16.56 4.29 -20.07
C SER A 218 15.74 5.29 -19.24
N MET A 219 14.54 4.91 -18.80
CA MET A 219 13.72 5.70 -17.86
C MET A 219 14.42 5.81 -16.50
N ASP A 220 14.97 4.71 -15.96
CA ASP A 220 15.72 4.73 -14.69
C ASP A 220 16.99 5.59 -14.81
N GLU A 221 17.73 5.47 -15.90
CA GLU A 221 18.90 6.34 -16.17
C GLU A 221 18.49 7.82 -16.26
N ALA A 222 17.38 8.14 -16.93
CA ALA A 222 16.87 9.51 -17.03
C ALA A 222 16.50 10.10 -15.66
N VAL A 223 15.89 9.29 -14.79
CA VAL A 223 15.55 9.68 -13.42
C VAL A 223 16.82 9.86 -12.57
N SER A 224 17.77 8.95 -12.69
CA SER A 224 19.04 9.02 -11.96
C SER A 224 19.90 10.23 -12.34
N ASN A 225 19.80 10.69 -13.59
CA ASN A 225 20.50 11.85 -14.12
C ASN A 225 19.68 13.14 -14.04
N CYS A 226 18.50 13.12 -13.40
CA CYS A 226 17.63 14.27 -13.33
C CYS A 226 18.27 15.38 -12.50
N VAL A 227 18.35 16.59 -13.07
CA VAL A 227 18.78 17.78 -12.35
C VAL A 227 17.60 18.28 -11.53
N LEU A 228 17.72 18.22 -10.22
CA LEU A 228 16.70 18.69 -9.32
C LEU A 228 16.91 20.18 -9.03
N THR A 229 15.86 20.95 -9.16
CA THR A 229 15.88 22.38 -8.84
C THR A 229 14.86 22.70 -7.75
N ASP A 230 15.17 23.70 -6.94
CA ASP A 230 14.20 24.28 -6.01
C ASP A 230 13.21 25.22 -6.73
N ASP A 231 12.29 25.81 -5.97
CA ASP A 231 11.29 26.75 -6.52
C ASP A 231 11.87 28.03 -7.08
N PHE A 232 13.13 28.32 -6.78
CA PHE A 232 13.88 29.46 -7.30
C PHE A 232 14.72 29.11 -8.53
N GLY A 233 14.72 27.82 -8.95
CA GLY A 233 15.52 27.31 -10.05
C GLY A 233 16.99 27.03 -9.69
N GLU A 234 17.34 27.06 -8.42
CA GLU A 234 18.67 26.69 -7.95
C GLU A 234 18.82 25.17 -7.87
N ILE A 235 19.99 24.66 -8.26
CA ILE A 235 20.25 23.21 -8.28
C ILE A 235 20.33 22.69 -6.84
N ILE A 236 19.48 21.70 -6.54
CA ILE A 236 19.55 20.97 -5.28
C ILE A 236 20.67 19.93 -5.40
N ASP A 237 21.75 20.15 -4.63
CA ASP A 237 22.85 19.18 -4.57
C ASP A 237 22.45 17.96 -3.72
N ILE A 238 22.29 16.83 -4.40
CA ILE A 238 21.98 15.53 -3.77
C ILE A 238 23.14 14.54 -3.82
N SER A 239 24.31 14.98 -4.32
CA SER A 239 25.48 14.11 -4.58
C SER A 239 25.93 13.30 -3.36
N ASP A 240 25.71 13.79 -2.15
CA ASP A 240 26.08 13.12 -0.89
C ASP A 240 24.94 12.30 -0.26
N LYS A 241 23.70 12.35 -0.78
CA LYS A 241 22.53 11.90 0.01
C LYS A 241 21.66 10.80 -0.59
N SER A 242 21.69 10.55 -1.84
CA SER A 242 21.07 9.43 -2.56
C SER A 242 20.75 9.84 -4.00
N SER A 243 21.23 9.12 -4.98
CA SER A 243 20.70 9.23 -6.35
C SER A 243 19.24 8.77 -6.37
N LEU A 244 18.40 9.51 -7.09
CA LEU A 244 17.08 9.00 -7.42
C LEU A 244 17.22 7.78 -8.32
N SER A 245 16.31 6.82 -8.18
CA SER A 245 16.23 5.64 -9.05
C SER A 245 14.81 5.13 -9.09
N LEU A 246 14.51 4.23 -10.01
CA LEU A 246 13.22 3.57 -10.08
C LEU A 246 13.30 2.14 -9.54
N SER A 247 12.28 1.71 -8.79
CA SER A 247 11.94 0.30 -8.70
C SER A 247 10.72 0.07 -9.59
N ILE A 248 10.74 -0.99 -10.39
CA ILE A 248 9.77 -1.19 -11.46
C ILE A 248 9.20 -2.59 -11.39
N GLY A 249 7.88 -2.70 -11.36
CA GLY A 249 7.16 -3.96 -11.46
C GLY A 249 6.32 -4.01 -12.74
N CYS A 250 6.44 -5.08 -13.50
CA CYS A 250 5.80 -5.27 -14.80
C CYS A 250 4.82 -6.43 -14.79
N SER A 251 3.70 -6.27 -15.48
CA SER A 251 2.80 -7.37 -15.83
C SER A 251 2.28 -7.27 -17.25
N SER A 252 2.05 -8.42 -17.90
CA SER A 252 1.75 -8.55 -19.32
C SER A 252 0.29 -8.91 -19.57
N PHE A 253 -0.27 -8.36 -20.65
CA PHE A 253 -1.59 -8.66 -21.18
C PHE A 253 -1.44 -9.28 -22.59
N PRO A 254 -2.16 -10.33 -22.95
CA PRO A 254 -3.08 -11.11 -22.12
C PRO A 254 -2.42 -12.26 -21.33
N GLU A 255 -1.09 -12.44 -21.42
CA GLU A 255 -0.36 -13.62 -20.96
C GLU A 255 -0.51 -13.86 -19.46
N GLU A 256 -0.45 -12.80 -18.65
CA GLU A 256 -0.49 -12.88 -17.20
C GLU A 256 -1.83 -12.37 -16.66
N ALA A 257 -2.37 -11.32 -17.25
CA ALA A 257 -3.59 -10.66 -16.78
C ALA A 257 -4.63 -10.51 -17.90
N SER A 258 -5.89 -10.76 -17.58
CA SER A 258 -7.01 -10.69 -18.54
C SER A 258 -7.69 -9.32 -18.56
N ASP A 259 -7.44 -8.47 -17.57
CA ASP A 259 -8.04 -7.14 -17.46
C ASP A 259 -7.11 -6.13 -16.77
N PHE A 260 -7.49 -4.86 -16.80
CA PHE A 260 -6.71 -3.78 -16.23
C PHE A 260 -6.49 -3.90 -14.73
N ASN A 261 -7.46 -4.41 -13.97
CA ASN A 261 -7.33 -4.51 -12.51
C ASN A 261 -6.32 -5.60 -12.14
N MET A 262 -6.33 -6.72 -12.88
CA MET A 262 -5.32 -7.76 -12.74
C MET A 262 -3.93 -7.26 -13.13
N LEU A 263 -3.80 -6.51 -14.24
CA LEU A 263 -2.54 -5.88 -14.63
C LEU A 263 -1.97 -5.01 -13.51
N VAL A 264 -2.82 -4.17 -12.91
CA VAL A 264 -2.41 -3.31 -11.79
C VAL A 264 -1.95 -4.14 -10.60
N ASN A 265 -2.75 -5.11 -10.16
CA ASN A 265 -2.41 -5.95 -9.01
C ASN A 265 -1.09 -6.72 -9.21
N TYR A 266 -0.87 -7.25 -10.40
CA TYR A 266 0.31 -8.04 -10.71
C TYR A 266 1.56 -7.19 -10.90
N SER A 267 1.44 -6.01 -11.52
CA SER A 267 2.55 -5.07 -11.60
C SER A 267 2.92 -4.48 -10.23
N GLU A 268 1.95 -4.28 -9.34
CA GLU A 268 2.19 -3.86 -7.95
C GLU A 268 2.92 -4.95 -7.16
N PHE A 269 2.51 -6.21 -7.32
CA PHE A 269 3.21 -7.32 -6.69
C PHE A 269 4.67 -7.42 -7.17
N ALA A 270 4.89 -7.33 -8.47
CA ALA A 270 6.24 -7.33 -9.04
C ALA A 270 7.07 -6.12 -8.57
N LEU A 271 6.45 -4.95 -8.39
CA LEU A 271 7.08 -3.78 -7.79
C LEU A 271 7.47 -4.00 -6.32
N TYR A 272 6.59 -4.64 -5.55
CA TYR A 272 6.90 -5.02 -4.17
C TYR A 272 8.15 -5.91 -4.12
N GLU A 273 8.25 -6.93 -4.97
CA GLU A 273 9.43 -7.77 -5.07
C GLU A 273 10.68 -6.97 -5.47
N ALA A 274 10.60 -6.07 -6.47
CA ALA A 274 11.72 -5.22 -6.89
C ALA A 274 12.24 -4.32 -5.76
N ARG A 275 11.35 -3.82 -4.91
CA ARG A 275 11.73 -2.99 -3.75
C ARG A 275 12.32 -3.79 -2.59
N THR A 276 11.90 -5.03 -2.43
CA THR A 276 12.39 -5.93 -1.37
C THR A 276 13.73 -6.55 -1.76
N ASP A 277 13.86 -7.02 -3.00
CA ASP A 277 15.11 -7.54 -3.56
C ASP A 277 15.87 -6.43 -4.29
N ARG A 278 16.69 -5.67 -3.57
CA ARG A 278 17.47 -4.52 -4.09
C ARG A 278 18.45 -4.87 -5.22
N ARG A 279 18.49 -6.12 -5.68
CA ARG A 279 19.36 -6.57 -6.78
C ARG A 279 18.77 -6.30 -8.15
N HIS A 280 17.47 -6.12 -8.26
CA HIS A 280 16.77 -5.93 -9.51
C HIS A 280 15.94 -4.65 -9.52
N VAL A 281 16.28 -3.73 -10.42
CA VAL A 281 15.52 -2.49 -10.66
C VAL A 281 14.16 -2.82 -11.28
N ILE A 282 14.12 -3.81 -12.19
CA ILE A 282 12.93 -4.20 -12.95
C ILE A 282 12.59 -5.65 -12.62
N ASN A 283 11.40 -5.89 -12.11
CA ASN A 283 10.83 -7.21 -11.87
C ASN A 283 9.60 -7.44 -12.76
N TRP A 284 9.51 -8.63 -13.30
CA TRP A 284 8.33 -9.11 -14.04
C TRP A 284 7.50 -9.97 -13.11
N PHE A 285 6.17 -9.89 -13.27
CA PHE A 285 5.26 -10.71 -12.50
C PHE A 285 5.60 -12.21 -12.65
N SER A 286 5.56 -12.91 -11.53
CA SER A 286 5.73 -14.35 -11.45
C SER A 286 4.56 -14.94 -10.67
N GLU A 287 3.75 -15.76 -11.34
CA GLU A 287 2.62 -16.45 -10.71
C GLU A 287 3.09 -17.36 -9.57
N GLU A 288 4.24 -18.06 -9.75
CA GLU A 288 4.81 -18.91 -8.72
C GLU A 288 5.15 -18.13 -7.46
N ASN A 289 5.82 -16.99 -7.59
CA ASN A 289 6.16 -16.12 -6.48
C ASN A 289 4.91 -15.55 -5.82
N TYR A 290 3.93 -15.13 -6.61
CA TYR A 290 2.67 -14.60 -6.12
C TYR A 290 1.88 -15.61 -5.28
N LEU A 291 1.78 -16.85 -5.76
CA LEU A 291 1.11 -17.92 -5.04
C LEU A 291 1.86 -18.29 -3.76
N ARG A 292 3.20 -18.37 -3.81
CA ARG A 292 4.04 -18.64 -2.65
C ARG A 292 3.88 -17.56 -1.57
N GLU A 293 3.87 -16.29 -1.94
CA GLU A 293 3.70 -15.18 -1.00
C GLU A 293 2.29 -15.17 -0.40
N LYS A 294 1.27 -15.42 -1.22
CA LYS A 294 -0.12 -15.57 -0.78
C LYS A 294 -0.28 -16.72 0.22
N ASP A 295 0.36 -17.85 -0.02
CA ASP A 295 0.35 -19.00 0.89
C ASP A 295 1.15 -18.70 2.16
N SER A 296 2.28 -18.01 2.06
CA SER A 296 3.06 -17.53 3.22
C SER A 296 2.23 -16.61 4.11
N TYR A 297 1.53 -15.65 3.53
CA TYR A 297 0.62 -14.76 4.26
C TYR A 297 -0.53 -15.52 4.92
N ARG A 298 -1.16 -16.44 4.20
CA ARG A 298 -2.22 -17.31 4.74
C ARG A 298 -1.71 -18.15 5.91
N ASN A 299 -0.52 -18.74 5.77
CA ASN A 299 0.10 -19.53 6.83
C ASN A 299 0.44 -18.67 8.05
N ALA A 300 0.95 -17.44 7.86
CA ALA A 300 1.22 -16.52 8.95
C ALA A 300 -0.06 -16.13 9.72
N GLN A 301 -1.17 -15.86 9.00
CA GLN A 301 -2.46 -15.63 9.64
C GLN A 301 -2.97 -16.84 10.40
N LEU A 302 -2.85 -18.05 9.81
CA LEU A 302 -3.23 -19.29 10.45
C LEU A 302 -2.41 -19.52 11.72
N PHE A 303 -1.10 -19.28 11.67
CA PHE A 303 -0.20 -19.41 12.81
C PHE A 303 -0.54 -18.42 13.95
N SER A 304 -0.85 -17.18 13.59
CA SER A 304 -1.30 -16.17 14.56
C SER A 304 -2.60 -16.60 15.25
N ARG A 305 -3.55 -17.14 14.49
CA ARG A 305 -4.81 -17.66 15.03
C ARG A 305 -4.59 -18.86 15.95
N ILE A 306 -3.75 -19.84 15.54
CA ILE A 306 -3.39 -21.00 16.34
C ILE A 306 -2.77 -20.59 17.68
N ALA A 307 -1.89 -19.57 17.67
CA ALA A 307 -1.26 -19.06 18.87
C ALA A 307 -2.26 -18.30 19.78
N GLN A 308 -3.17 -17.53 19.21
CA GLN A 308 -4.21 -16.78 19.94
C GLN A 308 -5.20 -17.71 20.64
N ASP A 309 -5.63 -18.75 19.95
CA ASP A 309 -6.62 -19.71 20.45
C ASP A 309 -5.96 -20.78 21.36
N ASN A 310 -4.66 -20.67 21.70
CA ASN A 310 -3.89 -21.64 22.49
C ASN A 310 -4.00 -23.08 21.93
N LEU A 311 -4.03 -23.22 20.61
CA LEU A 311 -4.13 -24.51 19.93
C LEU A 311 -2.75 -25.18 19.72
N LEU A 312 -1.71 -24.74 20.42
CA LEU A 312 -0.39 -25.34 20.39
C LEU A 312 -0.19 -26.30 21.57
N THR A 313 0.33 -27.47 21.27
CA THR A 313 0.79 -28.45 22.25
C THR A 313 2.12 -29.03 21.83
N TYR A 314 2.77 -29.74 22.75
CA TYR A 314 4.05 -30.39 22.50
C TYR A 314 3.93 -31.88 22.72
N TYR A 315 4.44 -32.66 21.77
CA TYR A 315 4.70 -34.10 21.96
C TYR A 315 6.17 -34.28 22.24
N LEU A 316 6.45 -35.10 23.19
CA LEU A 316 7.84 -35.45 23.58
C LEU A 316 8.22 -36.77 22.94
N GLN A 317 9.20 -36.72 22.02
CA GLN A 317 9.79 -37.92 21.43
C GLN A 317 11.07 -38.29 22.18
N PRO A 318 11.15 -39.48 22.76
CA PRO A 318 12.34 -39.89 23.51
C PRO A 318 13.53 -40.14 22.57
N ILE A 319 14.68 -39.66 22.97
CA ILE A 319 15.98 -39.98 22.38
C ILE A 319 16.61 -41.03 23.29
N VAL A 320 16.89 -42.21 22.74
CA VAL A 320 17.46 -43.32 23.49
C VAL A 320 18.90 -43.57 23.09
N GLU A 321 19.70 -43.96 24.05
CA GLU A 321 21.04 -44.45 23.78
C GLU A 321 20.97 -45.81 23.06
N ALA A 322 21.69 -45.95 21.95
CA ALA A 322 21.57 -47.11 21.08
C ALA A 322 22.03 -48.46 21.73
N HIS A 323 22.92 -48.42 22.71
CA HIS A 323 23.48 -49.62 23.36
C HIS A 323 22.68 -50.08 24.59
N THR A 324 22.18 -49.11 25.37
CA THR A 324 21.49 -49.38 26.61
C THR A 324 19.98 -49.36 26.48
N GLY A 325 19.46 -48.64 25.48
CA GLY A 325 18.02 -48.37 25.31
C GLY A 325 17.48 -47.37 26.33
N GLU A 326 18.34 -46.75 27.14
CA GLU A 326 17.93 -45.74 28.12
C GLU A 326 17.59 -44.42 27.46
N ILE A 327 16.56 -43.72 27.96
CA ILE A 327 16.17 -42.40 27.48
C ILE A 327 17.17 -41.38 28.01
N VAL A 328 17.91 -40.73 27.11
CA VAL A 328 18.93 -39.73 27.45
C VAL A 328 18.43 -38.30 27.29
N ALA A 329 17.37 -38.09 26.45
CA ALA A 329 16.78 -36.80 26.21
C ALA A 329 15.36 -36.94 25.62
N TYR A 330 14.68 -35.84 25.47
CA TYR A 330 13.41 -35.75 24.73
C TYR A 330 13.51 -34.63 23.72
N GLU A 331 13.05 -34.88 22.51
CA GLU A 331 12.77 -33.83 21.53
C GLU A 331 11.33 -33.32 21.70
N ALA A 332 11.17 -32.00 21.85
CA ALA A 332 9.86 -31.37 21.95
C ALA A 332 9.35 -31.02 20.56
N LEU A 333 8.40 -31.77 20.08
CA LEU A 333 7.77 -31.56 18.75
C LEU A 333 6.45 -30.82 18.92
N MET A 334 6.39 -29.61 18.39
CA MET A 334 5.18 -28.78 18.39
C MET A 334 4.07 -29.44 17.54
N ARG A 335 2.86 -29.46 18.07
CA ARG A 335 1.65 -29.95 17.38
C ARG A 335 0.52 -28.97 17.58
N THR A 336 -0.44 -29.00 16.67
CA THR A 336 -1.69 -28.26 16.82
C THR A 336 -2.76 -29.18 17.40
N THR A 337 -3.59 -28.66 18.31
CA THR A 337 -4.74 -29.35 18.87
C THR A 337 -6.00 -28.87 18.14
N GLY A 338 -6.79 -29.80 17.61
CA GLY A 338 -8.06 -29.51 16.91
C GLY A 338 -7.99 -29.67 15.38
N ASP A 339 -9.16 -29.77 14.76
CA ASP A 339 -9.32 -29.87 13.30
C ASP A 339 -9.08 -28.48 12.66
N ILE A 340 -7.81 -28.16 12.42
CA ILE A 340 -7.44 -26.98 11.65
C ILE A 340 -7.62 -27.34 10.18
N LYS A 341 -8.72 -26.90 9.57
CA LYS A 341 -8.88 -26.99 8.11
C LYS A 341 -7.84 -26.08 7.45
N MET A 342 -6.86 -26.68 6.81
CA MET A 342 -5.90 -26.01 5.93
C MET A 342 -6.62 -25.53 4.66
#